data_26fa9bb879100dc89e179a627b2becf6
#
_entry.id   26fa9bb879100dc89e179a627b2becf6
#
_cell.length_a   1.000
_cell.length_b   1.000
_cell.length_c   1.000
_cell.angle_alpha   90.00
_cell.angle_beta   90.00
_cell.angle_gamma   90.00
#
_symmetry.space_group_name_H-M   'P 1'
#
loop_
_entity.id
_entity.type
_entity.pdbx_description
1 polymer ?
#
loop_
_entity_poly.entity_id
_entity_poly.type
_entity_poly.pdbx_seq_one_letter_code
_entity_poly.pdbx_strand_id
1 'polypeptide(L)'
;MVAGRYRLSAVIGRGGMGVVWQARDELLRRDVAVKEMIWPPSLTDQEQRAAVRRATREAQVAARLNHRNVIRVFDIVEEDGCPWIVMELLPYRSL
;
A
#
# COMPACT_ATOMS: atom_id res chain seq x y z
N MET A 1 -2.02 -13.17 -7.18
CA MET A 1 -1.12 -12.08 -7.62
C MET A 1 -1.95 -10.83 -7.87
N VAL A 2 -1.50 -9.70 -7.38
CA VAL A 2 -2.27 -8.47 -7.49
C VAL A 2 -1.91 -7.79 -8.81
N ALA A 3 -2.94 -7.40 -9.57
CA ALA A 3 -2.81 -6.72 -10.86
C ALA A 3 -1.89 -7.48 -11.83
N GLY A 4 -1.81 -8.79 -11.67
CA GLY A 4 -0.95 -9.61 -12.52
C GLY A 4 0.52 -9.30 -12.42
N ARG A 5 0.95 -8.61 -11.37
CA ARG A 5 2.31 -8.11 -11.28
C ARG A 5 2.94 -8.30 -9.90
N TYR A 6 2.15 -8.17 -8.84
CA TYR A 6 2.71 -8.17 -7.48
C TYR A 6 2.36 -9.49 -6.80
N ARG A 7 3.36 -10.24 -6.43
CA ARG A 7 3.19 -11.51 -5.75
C ARG A 7 3.32 -11.30 -4.25
N LEU A 8 2.23 -11.49 -3.53
CA LEU A 8 2.22 -11.32 -2.08
C LEU A 8 3.02 -12.42 -1.42
N SER A 9 3.79 -12.07 -0.40
CA SER A 9 4.59 -13.05 0.32
C SER A 9 4.26 -13.13 1.80
N ALA A 10 4.07 -11.99 2.47
CA ALA A 10 3.83 -12.01 3.91
C ALA A 10 3.09 -10.77 4.34
N VAL A 11 2.31 -10.88 5.40
CA VAL A 11 1.69 -9.72 6.03
C VAL A 11 2.73 -9.08 6.93
N ILE A 12 2.95 -7.78 6.75
CA ILE A 12 3.90 -7.05 7.57
C ILE A 12 3.24 -6.01 8.45
N GLY A 13 1.94 -5.78 8.28
CA GLY A 13 1.24 -4.85 9.15
C GLY A 13 -0.25 -4.90 8.94
N ARG A 14 -0.98 -4.53 9.97
CA ARG A 14 -2.44 -4.39 9.91
C ARG A 14 -2.81 -3.09 10.57
N GLY A 15 -3.78 -2.41 10.03
CA GLY A 15 -4.23 -1.18 10.61
C GLY A 15 -5.61 -0.85 10.12
N GLY A 16 -6.17 0.18 10.66
CA GLY A 16 -7.52 0.64 10.46
C GLY A 16 -8.27 0.09 9.27
N MET A 17 -7.94 0.53 8.07
CA MET A 17 -8.68 0.16 6.89
C MET A 17 -7.89 -0.72 5.93
N GLY A 18 -6.90 -1.45 6.43
CA GLY A 18 -6.17 -2.27 5.48
C GLY A 18 -5.13 -3.16 6.07
N VAL A 19 -4.54 -3.92 5.20
CA VAL A 19 -3.47 -4.86 5.52
C VAL A 19 -2.29 -4.51 4.62
N VAL A 20 -1.10 -4.46 5.21
CA VAL A 20 0.11 -4.19 4.43
C VAL A 20 0.85 -5.51 4.24
N TRP A 21 1.15 -5.79 2.99
CA TRP A 21 1.83 -7.03 2.60
C TRP A 21 3.21 -6.70 2.07
N GLN A 22 4.14 -7.59 2.34
CA GLN A 22 5.36 -7.62 1.56
C GLN A 22 5.07 -8.36 0.26
N ALA A 23 5.55 -7.82 -0.85
CA ALA A 23 5.27 -8.40 -2.15
C ALA A 23 6.49 -8.29 -3.04
N ARG A 24 6.49 -9.09 -4.09
CA ARG A 24 7.53 -9.05 -5.11
C ARG A 24 6.94 -8.45 -6.37
N ASP A 25 7.54 -7.38 -6.85
CA ASP A 25 7.20 -6.81 -8.15
C ASP A 25 7.88 -7.67 -9.21
N GLU A 26 7.08 -8.49 -9.89
CA GLU A 26 7.63 -9.43 -10.87
C GLU A 26 8.13 -8.75 -12.13
N LEU A 27 7.62 -7.56 -12.40
CA LEU A 27 8.03 -6.81 -13.57
C LEU A 27 9.39 -6.15 -13.37
N LEU A 28 9.53 -5.43 -12.27
CA LEU A 28 10.76 -4.70 -11.97
C LEU A 28 11.72 -5.51 -11.10
N ARG A 29 11.31 -6.67 -10.66
CA ARG A 29 12.12 -7.61 -9.88
C ARG A 29 12.68 -6.98 -8.62
N ARG A 30 11.77 -6.42 -7.84
CA ARG A 30 12.15 -5.82 -6.56
C ARG A 30 11.05 -6.06 -5.54
N ASP A 31 11.43 -6.00 -4.27
CA ASP A 31 10.46 -6.14 -3.20
C ASP A 31 9.77 -4.80 -2.96
N VAL A 32 8.47 -4.86 -2.69
CA VAL A 32 7.67 -3.68 -2.43
C VAL A 32 6.73 -3.98 -1.27
N ALA A 33 6.15 -2.94 -0.71
CA ALA A 33 5.05 -3.05 0.23
C ALA A 33 3.78 -2.72 -0.51
N VAL A 34 2.73 -3.51 -0.27
CA VAL A 34 1.46 -3.28 -0.94
C VAL A 34 0.39 -3.20 0.14
N LYS A 35 -0.31 -2.09 0.19
CA LYS A 35 -1.39 -1.92 1.16
C LYS A 35 -2.72 -2.22 0.51
N GLU A 36 -3.37 -3.25 1.02
CA GLU A 36 -4.72 -3.62 0.60
C GLU A 36 -5.71 -2.76 1.36
N MET A 37 -6.51 -1.97 0.64
CA MET A 37 -7.52 -1.14 1.26
C MET A 37 -8.79 -1.96 1.43
N ILE A 38 -9.23 -2.11 2.66
CA ILE A 38 -10.42 -2.89 2.99
C ILE A 38 -11.44 -1.95 3.59
N TRP A 39 -12.64 -1.90 2.99
CA TRP A 39 -13.69 -1.03 3.48
C TRP A 39 -15.06 -1.67 3.34
N PRO A 40 -16.06 -1.10 4.03
CA PRO A 40 -17.40 -1.64 3.98
C PRO A 40 -17.99 -1.60 2.57
N PRO A 41 -18.84 -2.55 2.22
CA PRO A 41 -19.50 -2.54 0.90
C PRO A 41 -20.36 -1.31 0.67
N SER A 42 -20.77 -0.64 1.74
CA SER A 42 -21.62 0.54 1.62
C SER A 42 -20.86 1.78 1.18
N LEU A 43 -19.54 1.72 1.10
CA LEU A 43 -18.75 2.88 0.73
C LEU A 43 -18.92 3.18 -0.76
N THR A 44 -19.25 4.41 -1.08
CA THR A 44 -19.42 4.81 -2.48
C THR A 44 -18.06 4.91 -3.17
N ASP A 45 -18.08 4.92 -4.51
CA ASP A 45 -16.84 5.08 -5.28
C ASP A 45 -16.13 6.37 -4.91
N GLN A 46 -16.89 7.44 -4.73
CA GLN A 46 -16.31 8.71 -4.36
C GLN A 46 -15.65 8.66 -2.99
N GLU A 47 -16.32 8.00 -2.04
CA GLU A 47 -15.76 7.82 -0.71
C GLU A 47 -14.51 6.95 -0.74
N GLN A 48 -14.52 5.93 -1.60
CA GLN A 48 -13.35 5.07 -1.75
C GLN A 48 -12.15 5.87 -2.28
N ARG A 49 -12.38 6.70 -3.29
CA ARG A 49 -11.30 7.53 -3.84
C ARG A 49 -10.78 8.52 -2.80
N ALA A 50 -11.67 9.08 -2.01
CA ALA A 50 -11.27 10.01 -0.96
C ALA A 50 -10.42 9.29 0.09
N ALA A 51 -10.79 8.05 0.43
CA ALA A 51 -10.04 7.27 1.40
C ALA A 51 -8.64 6.93 0.88
N VAL A 52 -8.52 6.59 -0.40
CA VAL A 52 -7.22 6.31 -1.00
C VAL A 52 -6.35 7.56 -0.99
N ARG A 53 -6.92 8.71 -1.35
CA ARG A 53 -6.16 9.96 -1.34
C ARG A 53 -5.68 10.30 0.06
N ARG A 54 -6.54 10.08 1.05
CA ARG A 54 -6.19 10.37 2.43
C ARG A 54 -5.07 9.45 2.91
N ALA A 55 -5.19 8.15 2.61
CA ALA A 55 -4.18 7.19 3.02
C ALA A 55 -2.82 7.50 2.38
N THR A 56 -2.84 7.87 1.10
CA THR A 56 -1.61 8.24 0.40
C THR A 56 -0.98 9.47 1.03
N ARG A 57 -1.80 10.48 1.34
CA ARG A 57 -1.31 11.70 1.95
C ARG A 57 -0.74 11.45 3.34
N GLU A 58 -1.43 10.61 4.12
CA GLU A 58 -0.95 10.30 5.46
C GLU A 58 0.40 9.59 5.42
N ALA A 59 0.56 8.68 4.48
CA ALA A 59 1.83 7.99 4.32
C ALA A 59 2.94 8.95 3.96
N GLN A 60 2.66 9.90 3.07
CA GLN A 60 3.64 10.89 2.67
C GLN A 60 4.01 11.84 3.80
N VAL A 61 3.02 12.24 4.60
CA VAL A 61 3.28 13.11 5.74
C VAL A 61 4.11 12.38 6.78
N ALA A 62 3.77 11.15 7.08
CA ALA A 62 4.54 10.36 8.03
C ALA A 62 5.97 10.21 7.58
N ALA A 63 6.19 10.02 6.28
CA ALA A 63 7.52 9.89 5.74
C ALA A 63 8.32 11.16 5.90
N ARG A 64 7.69 12.32 5.81
CA ARG A 64 8.37 13.58 6.00
C ARG A 64 8.83 13.80 7.43
N LEU A 65 8.04 13.32 8.39
CA LEU A 65 8.40 13.44 9.78
C LEU A 65 9.59 12.57 10.13
N ASN A 66 9.78 11.52 9.37
CA ASN A 66 10.90 10.62 9.56
C ASN A 66 11.74 10.63 8.30
N HIS A 67 12.51 11.68 8.13
CA HIS A 67 13.17 11.96 6.86
C HIS A 67 14.17 10.91 6.41
N ARG A 68 14.58 10.03 7.30
CA ARG A 68 15.48 8.94 6.90
C ARG A 68 14.74 7.82 6.20
N ASN A 69 13.44 7.76 6.37
CA ASN A 69 12.64 6.66 5.85
C ASN A 69 11.51 7.21 5.02
N VAL A 70 11.86 7.96 3.99
CA VAL A 70 10.84 8.49 3.08
C VAL A 70 10.21 7.33 2.34
N ILE A 71 8.92 7.15 2.55
CA ILE A 71 8.18 6.10 1.87
C ILE A 71 7.63 6.68 0.58
N ARG A 72 7.99 6.07 -0.53
CA ARG A 72 7.51 6.49 -1.82
C ARG A 72 6.32 5.63 -2.23
N VAL A 73 5.29 6.28 -2.72
CA VAL A 73 4.17 5.57 -3.33
C VAL A 73 4.52 5.40 -4.80
N PHE A 74 4.63 4.15 -5.23
CA PHE A 74 4.99 3.85 -6.61
C PHE A 74 3.78 3.83 -7.52
N ASP A 75 2.65 3.32 -7.02
CA ASP A 75 1.51 3.11 -7.89
C ASP A 75 0.27 2.85 -7.04
N ILE A 76 -0.88 2.97 -7.67
CA ILE A 76 -2.15 2.55 -7.10
C ILE A 76 -2.80 1.70 -8.16
N VAL A 77 -3.08 0.44 -7.82
CA VAL A 77 -3.67 -0.50 -8.77
C VAL A 77 -4.96 -1.02 -8.21
N GLU A 78 -5.79 -1.58 -9.08
CA GLU A 78 -7.06 -2.18 -8.67
C GLU A 78 -7.02 -3.68 -8.91
N GLU A 79 -7.62 -4.40 -7.97
CA GLU A 79 -7.80 -5.83 -8.10
C GLU A 79 -9.15 -6.17 -7.50
N ASP A 80 -10.03 -6.75 -8.30
CA ASP A 80 -11.38 -7.12 -7.86
C ASP A 80 -12.15 -5.95 -7.28
N GLY A 81 -11.98 -4.77 -7.86
CA GLY A 81 -12.66 -3.57 -7.41
C GLY A 81 -12.08 -2.94 -6.17
N CYS A 82 -11.01 -3.47 -5.64
CA CYS A 82 -10.36 -2.93 -4.45
C CYS A 82 -9.05 -2.28 -4.84
N PRO A 83 -8.78 -1.07 -4.36
CA PRO A 83 -7.50 -0.44 -4.63
C PRO A 83 -6.41 -0.98 -3.72
N TRP A 84 -5.22 -1.05 -4.28
CA TRP A 84 -4.02 -1.45 -3.57
C TRP A 84 -2.97 -0.38 -3.79
N ILE A 85 -2.34 0.08 -2.71
CA ILE A 85 -1.30 1.10 -2.81
C ILE A 85 0.04 0.41 -2.79
N VAL A 86 0.80 0.59 -3.87
CA VAL A 86 2.14 0.01 -3.98
C VAL A 86 3.14 1.05 -3.55
N MET A 87 3.99 0.69 -2.61
CA MET A 87 4.93 1.64 -2.05
C MET A 87 6.26 0.99 -1.77
N GLU A 88 7.23 1.81 -1.50
CA GLU A 88 8.57 1.36 -1.20
C GLU A 88 8.58 0.51 0.05
N LEU A 89 9.26 -0.62 -0.02
CA LEU A 89 9.51 -1.44 1.15
C LEU A 89 10.86 -1.04 1.72
N LEU A 90 10.83 -0.40 2.86
CA LEU A 90 12.06 -0.03 3.51
C LEU A 90 12.66 -1.25 4.18
N PRO A 91 13.98 -1.38 4.12
CA PRO A 91 14.62 -2.46 4.86
C PRO A 91 14.40 -2.19 6.33
N TYR A 92 13.45 -2.92 6.91
CA TYR A 92 13.03 -2.66 8.23
C TYR A 92 14.00 -3.21 9.21
N ARG A 93 14.55 -2.35 9.96
CA ARG A 93 15.37 -2.79 11.05
C ARG A 93 14.56 -2.65 12.27
N SER A 94 14.30 -3.75 12.84
CA SER A 94 13.71 -3.74 14.12
C SER A 94 14.69 -3.13 15.06
N LEU A 95 14.37 -2.06 15.57
CA LEU A 95 15.26 -1.38 16.47
C LEU A 95 15.01 -1.71 17.91
#